data_8d4be73c9b8771fb760405f8c83bb885
#
_entry.id   8d4be73c9b8771fb760405f8c83bb885
#
_cell.length_a   1.000
_cell.length_b   1.000
_cell.length_c   1.000
_cell.angle_alpha   90.00
_cell.angle_beta   90.00
_cell.angle_gamma   90.00
#
_symmetry.space_group_name_H-M   'P 1'
#
loop_
_entity.id
_entity.type
_entity.pdbx_description
1 polymer ?
#
loop_
_entity_poly.entity_id
_entity_poly.type
_entity_poly.pdbx_seq_one_letter_code
_entity_poly.pdbx_strand_id
1 'polypeptide(L)'
;LFSELSVIDNVKIAYNMHVTYNLADAIVRDGKYLSEEEYITQKALELLKIFHLEEEAHEVAKNLPYGKQRRLEIARALATEPKLLLLDEPAAGMNPQETKELMEMIRWIRKEFNLSILLIEHDMGLVMGVCERIYVLEYGMKIAEGTPEEIKHNTRVIEAYLGEEVIN
;
A
#
# COMPACT_ATOMS: atom_id res chain seq x y z
N LEU A 1 -4.50 -10.15 -1.02
CA LEU A 1 -3.49 -11.18 -0.72
C LEU A 1 -3.92 -12.54 -1.23
N PHE A 2 -2.93 -13.39 -1.53
CA PHE A 2 -3.11 -14.83 -1.66
C PHE A 2 -2.93 -15.44 -0.27
N SER A 3 -4.03 -15.65 0.44
CA SER A 3 -4.03 -15.99 1.88
C SER A 3 -3.32 -17.30 2.22
N GLU A 4 -3.34 -18.27 1.30
CA GLU A 4 -2.76 -19.61 1.49
C GLU A 4 -1.29 -19.71 1.06
N LEU A 5 -0.74 -18.66 0.46
CA LEU A 5 0.66 -18.61 0.07
C LEU A 5 1.52 -18.00 1.18
N SER A 6 2.83 -18.27 1.12
CA SER A 6 3.78 -17.62 2.02
C SER A 6 3.87 -16.11 1.76
N VAL A 7 4.38 -15.39 2.74
CA VAL A 7 4.63 -13.94 2.65
C VAL A 7 5.53 -13.63 1.44
N ILE A 8 6.64 -14.37 1.29
CA ILE A 8 7.58 -14.17 0.18
C ILE A 8 6.94 -14.51 -1.17
N ASP A 9 6.14 -15.59 -1.26
CA ASP A 9 5.48 -15.97 -2.52
C ASP A 9 4.45 -14.94 -2.97
N ASN A 10 3.76 -14.28 -2.02
CA ASN A 10 2.88 -13.16 -2.32
C ASN A 10 3.60 -12.02 -3.05
N VAL A 11 4.83 -11.71 -2.65
CA VAL A 11 5.65 -10.66 -3.28
C VAL A 11 6.25 -11.16 -4.59
N LYS A 12 6.77 -12.39 -4.63
CA LYS A 12 7.36 -13.01 -5.83
C LYS A 12 6.37 -13.06 -7.00
N ILE A 13 5.10 -13.41 -6.75
CA ILE A 13 4.06 -13.42 -7.79
C ILE A 13 3.92 -12.05 -8.47
N ALA A 14 4.04 -10.96 -7.72
CA ALA A 14 3.98 -9.62 -8.31
C ALA A 14 5.21 -9.32 -9.18
N TYR A 15 6.40 -9.77 -8.79
CA TYR A 15 7.61 -9.66 -9.62
C TYR A 15 7.56 -10.49 -10.91
N ASN A 16 6.69 -11.51 -11.02
CA ASN A 16 6.54 -12.29 -12.25
C ASN A 16 6.12 -11.46 -13.47
N MET A 17 5.65 -10.24 -13.28
CA MET A 17 5.40 -9.30 -14.40
C MET A 17 6.69 -8.87 -15.14
N HIS A 18 7.84 -9.06 -14.51
CA HIS A 18 9.14 -8.62 -15.03
C HIS A 18 10.03 -9.76 -15.52
N VAL A 19 9.58 -11.03 -15.41
CA VAL A 19 10.36 -12.18 -15.88
C VAL A 19 10.43 -12.23 -17.40
N THR A 20 11.56 -12.71 -17.90
CA THR A 20 11.82 -12.84 -19.35
C THR A 20 11.94 -14.28 -19.80
N TYR A 21 11.96 -15.24 -18.88
CA TYR A 21 11.90 -16.68 -19.21
C TYR A 21 10.51 -17.08 -19.71
N ASN A 22 10.45 -18.09 -20.54
CA ASN A 22 9.20 -18.62 -21.06
C ASN A 22 8.79 -19.92 -20.34
N LEU A 23 7.62 -20.46 -20.67
CA LEU A 23 7.10 -21.68 -20.06
C LEU A 23 8.02 -22.89 -20.25
N ALA A 24 8.71 -23.00 -21.39
CA ALA A 24 9.63 -24.11 -21.65
C ALA A 24 10.86 -24.00 -20.74
N ASP A 25 11.42 -22.81 -20.57
CA ASP A 25 12.55 -22.53 -19.66
C ASP A 25 12.16 -22.93 -18.22
N ALA A 26 10.95 -22.60 -17.78
CA ALA A 26 10.43 -22.95 -16.47
C ALA A 26 10.24 -24.47 -16.26
N ILE A 27 9.78 -25.19 -17.29
CA ILE A 27 9.60 -26.66 -17.22
C ILE A 27 10.96 -27.36 -17.15
N VAL A 28 11.91 -26.94 -18.00
CA VAL A 28 13.26 -27.53 -18.06
C VAL A 28 14.15 -27.06 -16.91
N ARG A 29 13.76 -25.93 -16.26
CA ARG A 29 14.54 -25.27 -15.19
C ARG A 29 15.95 -24.95 -15.65
N ASP A 30 16.06 -24.32 -16.80
CA ASP A 30 17.35 -23.95 -17.37
C ASP A 30 18.08 -22.88 -16.55
N GLY A 31 19.29 -22.52 -16.94
CA GLY A 31 20.11 -21.52 -16.23
C GLY A 31 19.47 -20.14 -16.18
N LYS A 32 18.69 -19.75 -17.21
CA LYS A 32 17.99 -18.48 -17.25
C LYS A 32 16.88 -18.44 -16.21
N TYR A 33 16.02 -19.48 -16.18
CA TYR A 33 14.98 -19.62 -15.16
C TYR A 33 15.55 -19.57 -13.74
N LEU A 34 16.60 -20.35 -13.46
CA LEU A 34 17.21 -20.40 -12.11
C LEU A 34 17.77 -19.04 -11.68
N SER A 35 18.45 -18.33 -12.57
CA SER A 35 19.03 -17.00 -12.26
C SER A 35 17.96 -15.94 -12.03
N GLU A 36 16.88 -15.94 -12.80
CA GLU A 36 15.78 -15.00 -12.62
C GLU A 36 14.97 -15.29 -11.35
N GLU A 37 14.73 -16.56 -11.00
CA GLU A 37 14.07 -16.96 -9.76
C GLU A 37 14.89 -16.57 -8.51
N GLU A 38 16.22 -16.71 -8.56
CA GLU A 38 17.10 -16.25 -7.49
C GLU A 38 17.05 -14.72 -7.35
N TYR A 39 17.13 -13.99 -8.47
CA TYR A 39 17.01 -12.53 -8.49
C TYR A 39 15.68 -12.06 -7.89
N ILE A 40 14.53 -12.63 -8.32
CA ILE A 40 13.21 -12.31 -7.77
C ILE A 40 13.14 -12.60 -6.28
N THR A 41 13.73 -13.72 -5.85
CA THR A 41 13.73 -14.09 -4.43
C THR A 41 14.51 -13.07 -3.60
N GLN A 42 15.68 -12.61 -4.07
CA GLN A 42 16.46 -11.57 -3.41
C GLN A 42 15.69 -10.24 -3.36
N LYS A 43 15.10 -9.83 -4.47
CA LYS A 43 14.28 -8.60 -4.55
C LYS A 43 13.07 -8.65 -3.62
N ALA A 44 12.40 -9.80 -3.54
CA ALA A 44 11.29 -9.99 -2.62
C ALA A 44 11.74 -9.87 -1.16
N LEU A 45 12.87 -10.47 -0.78
CA LEU A 45 13.43 -10.35 0.57
C LEU A 45 13.87 -8.92 0.90
N GLU A 46 14.50 -8.21 -0.04
CA GLU A 46 14.84 -6.79 0.12
C GLU A 46 13.59 -5.96 0.41
N LEU A 47 12.52 -6.19 -0.36
CA LEU A 47 11.26 -5.48 -0.17
C LEU A 47 10.59 -5.85 1.16
N LEU A 48 10.55 -7.13 1.53
CA LEU A 48 10.02 -7.57 2.82
C LEU A 48 10.76 -6.96 4.00
N LYS A 49 12.09 -6.80 3.90
CA LYS A 49 12.90 -6.13 4.93
C LYS A 49 12.48 -4.67 5.13
N ILE A 50 12.16 -3.95 4.06
CA ILE A 50 11.65 -2.58 4.11
C ILE A 50 10.36 -2.49 4.92
N PHE A 51 9.51 -3.52 4.82
CA PHE A 51 8.22 -3.59 5.51
C PHE A 51 8.28 -4.30 6.87
N HIS A 52 9.47 -4.68 7.33
CA HIS A 52 9.69 -5.46 8.57
C HIS A 52 8.89 -6.76 8.59
N LEU A 53 8.95 -7.50 7.48
CA LEU A 53 8.29 -8.79 7.26
C LEU A 53 9.28 -9.91 6.91
N GLU A 54 10.59 -9.65 7.02
CA GLU A 54 11.63 -10.60 6.65
C GLU A 54 11.64 -11.84 7.53
N GLU A 55 11.31 -11.70 8.81
CA GLU A 55 11.28 -12.82 9.76
C GLU A 55 10.11 -13.77 9.45
N GLU A 56 9.01 -13.24 8.91
CA GLU A 56 7.84 -14.01 8.54
C GLU A 56 7.83 -14.41 7.05
N ALA A 57 8.93 -14.27 6.32
CA ALA A 57 8.97 -14.49 4.87
C ALA A 57 8.40 -15.86 4.45
N HIS A 58 8.58 -16.89 5.26
CA HIS A 58 8.09 -18.25 4.99
C HIS A 58 6.78 -18.60 5.69
N GLU A 59 6.22 -17.69 6.49
CA GLU A 59 4.90 -17.87 7.12
C GLU A 59 3.78 -17.74 6.08
N VAL A 60 2.68 -18.44 6.34
CA VAL A 60 1.47 -18.33 5.50
C VAL A 60 0.80 -16.98 5.77
N ALA A 61 0.50 -16.22 4.70
CA ALA A 61 0.05 -14.84 4.81
C ALA A 61 -1.20 -14.64 5.71
N LYS A 62 -2.13 -15.59 5.75
CA LYS A 62 -3.32 -15.54 6.62
C LYS A 62 -3.00 -15.59 8.12
N ASN A 63 -1.82 -16.12 8.50
CA ASN A 63 -1.41 -16.23 9.90
C ASN A 63 -0.81 -14.93 10.44
N LEU A 64 -0.52 -13.96 9.59
CA LEU A 64 -0.02 -12.66 10.01
C LEU A 64 -1.08 -11.87 10.78
N PRO A 65 -0.69 -11.08 11.78
CA PRO A 65 -1.55 -10.02 12.33
C PRO A 65 -2.03 -9.08 11.23
N TYR A 66 -3.22 -8.50 11.41
CA TYR A 66 -3.87 -7.68 10.39
C TYR A 66 -2.99 -6.54 9.85
N GLY A 67 -2.32 -5.79 10.74
CA GLY A 67 -1.39 -4.73 10.33
C GLY A 67 -0.24 -5.22 9.46
N LYS A 68 0.31 -6.42 9.74
CA LYS A 68 1.34 -7.05 8.89
C LYS A 68 0.77 -7.51 7.54
N GLN A 69 -0.48 -7.99 7.50
CA GLN A 69 -1.15 -8.31 6.23
C GLN A 69 -1.28 -7.07 5.35
N ARG A 70 -1.65 -5.91 5.91
CA ARG A 70 -1.74 -4.63 5.18
C ARG A 70 -0.37 -4.18 4.64
N ARG A 71 0.69 -4.31 5.45
CA ARG A 71 2.06 -4.06 4.99
C ARG A 71 2.45 -4.96 3.82
N LEU A 72 2.08 -6.25 3.87
CA LEU A 72 2.32 -7.20 2.79
C LEU A 72 1.53 -6.85 1.51
N GLU A 73 0.29 -6.36 1.62
CA GLU A 73 -0.50 -5.88 0.48
C GLU A 73 0.22 -4.74 -0.25
N ILE A 74 0.73 -3.78 0.50
CA ILE A 74 1.49 -2.65 -0.06
C ILE A 74 2.81 -3.14 -0.67
N ALA A 75 3.56 -3.99 0.04
CA ALA A 75 4.81 -4.58 -0.47
C ALA A 75 4.57 -5.31 -1.79
N ARG A 76 3.52 -6.12 -1.89
CA ARG A 76 3.14 -6.81 -3.11
C ARG A 76 2.81 -5.84 -4.26
N ALA A 77 2.09 -4.76 -3.97
CA ALA A 77 1.78 -3.75 -4.98
C ALA A 77 3.06 -3.04 -5.46
N LEU A 78 3.99 -2.73 -4.57
CA LEU A 78 5.28 -2.11 -4.93
C LEU A 78 6.20 -3.02 -5.75
N ALA A 79 6.10 -4.34 -5.58
CA ALA A 79 6.86 -5.32 -6.37
C ALA A 79 6.52 -5.27 -7.87
N THR A 80 5.40 -4.65 -8.26
CA THR A 80 5.08 -4.37 -9.68
C THR A 80 5.78 -3.13 -10.24
N GLU A 81 6.60 -2.43 -9.44
CA GLU A 81 7.29 -1.19 -9.78
C GLU A 81 6.35 -0.12 -10.37
N PRO A 82 5.25 0.21 -9.68
CA PRO A 82 4.22 1.09 -10.21
C PRO A 82 4.69 2.55 -10.24
N LYS A 83 4.15 3.35 -11.18
CA LYS A 83 4.26 4.82 -11.15
C LYS A 83 3.13 5.45 -10.32
N LEU A 84 2.03 4.74 -10.17
CA LEU A 84 0.85 5.15 -9.39
C LEU A 84 0.41 3.98 -8.51
N LEU A 85 0.38 4.21 -7.20
CA LEU A 85 -0.14 3.27 -6.21
C LEU A 85 -1.55 3.71 -5.80
N LEU A 86 -2.51 2.77 -5.87
CA LEU A 86 -3.88 2.98 -5.44
C LEU A 86 -4.08 2.29 -4.09
N LEU A 87 -4.50 3.05 -3.08
CA LEU A 87 -4.79 2.55 -1.75
C LEU A 87 -6.25 2.83 -1.41
N ASP A 88 -7.01 1.77 -1.18
CA ASP A 88 -8.43 1.84 -0.85
C ASP A 88 -8.62 1.44 0.62
N GLU A 89 -9.00 2.40 1.45
CA GLU A 89 -9.18 2.28 2.91
C GLU A 89 -8.05 1.50 3.61
N PRO A 90 -6.77 1.89 3.43
CA PRO A 90 -5.66 1.12 3.96
C PRO A 90 -5.61 1.12 5.50
N ALA A 91 -6.24 2.10 6.17
CA ALA A 91 -6.30 2.20 7.63
C ALA A 91 -7.51 1.48 8.25
N ALA A 92 -8.38 0.86 7.44
CA ALA A 92 -9.57 0.19 7.97
C ALA A 92 -9.20 -0.85 9.03
N GLY A 93 -9.80 -0.75 10.23
CA GLY A 93 -9.56 -1.67 11.35
C GLY A 93 -8.24 -1.49 12.11
N MET A 94 -7.46 -0.45 11.80
CA MET A 94 -6.25 -0.09 12.53
C MET A 94 -6.56 0.73 13.79
N ASN A 95 -5.73 0.56 14.82
CA ASN A 95 -5.75 1.44 15.98
C ASN A 95 -4.98 2.76 15.67
N PRO A 96 -5.11 3.82 16.51
CA PRO A 96 -4.47 5.11 16.23
C PRO A 96 -2.94 5.06 16.07
N GLN A 97 -2.27 4.14 16.76
CA GLN A 97 -0.83 3.97 16.65
C GLN A 97 -0.45 3.35 15.30
N GLU A 98 -1.18 2.31 14.88
CA GLU A 98 -0.99 1.66 13.58
C GLU A 98 -1.29 2.63 12.42
N THR A 99 -2.35 3.46 12.54
CA THR A 99 -2.65 4.51 11.56
C THR A 99 -1.50 5.50 11.42
N LYS A 100 -0.89 5.92 12.53
CA LYS A 100 0.27 6.82 12.50
C LYS A 100 1.47 6.19 11.79
N GLU A 101 1.77 4.92 12.08
CA GLU A 101 2.83 4.17 11.41
C GLU A 101 2.56 4.02 9.90
N LEU A 102 1.29 3.78 9.51
CA LEU A 102 0.88 3.75 8.12
C LEU A 102 1.09 5.11 7.43
N MET A 103 0.74 6.21 8.08
CA MET A 103 0.97 7.56 7.55
C MET A 103 2.45 7.82 7.26
N GLU A 104 3.33 7.46 8.20
CA GLU A 104 4.79 7.60 8.04
C GLU A 104 5.29 6.72 6.89
N MET A 105 4.78 5.48 6.78
CA MET A 105 5.08 4.56 5.70
C MET A 105 4.65 5.10 4.34
N ILE A 106 3.42 5.62 4.20
CA ILE A 106 2.90 6.20 2.95
C ILE A 106 3.79 7.35 2.47
N ARG A 107 4.17 8.27 3.37
CA ARG A 107 5.07 9.40 3.03
C ARG A 107 6.44 8.90 2.57
N TRP A 108 6.98 7.91 3.28
CA TRP A 108 8.28 7.33 2.98
C TRP A 108 8.27 6.61 1.62
N ILE A 109 7.28 5.73 1.36
CA ILE A 109 7.12 5.01 0.10
C ILE A 109 7.04 5.98 -1.08
N ARG A 110 6.21 7.02 -0.97
CA ARG A 110 6.05 8.01 -2.03
C ARG A 110 7.39 8.64 -2.41
N LYS A 111 8.21 8.98 -1.43
CA LYS A 111 9.51 9.62 -1.64
C LYS A 111 10.56 8.62 -2.15
N GLU A 112 10.67 7.46 -1.52
CA GLU A 112 11.71 6.47 -1.81
C GLU A 112 11.52 5.85 -3.19
N PHE A 113 10.30 5.50 -3.55
CA PHE A 113 9.97 4.90 -4.84
C PHE A 113 9.59 5.94 -5.92
N ASN A 114 9.61 7.23 -5.60
CA ASN A 114 9.29 8.33 -6.53
C ASN A 114 7.98 8.10 -7.29
N LEU A 115 6.93 7.71 -6.61
CA LEU A 115 5.62 7.38 -7.18
C LEU A 115 4.53 8.35 -6.74
N SER A 116 3.43 8.37 -7.49
CA SER A 116 2.19 9.02 -7.08
C SER A 116 1.32 8.05 -6.30
N ILE A 117 0.59 8.55 -5.29
CA ILE A 117 -0.36 7.74 -4.52
C ILE A 117 -1.75 8.36 -4.64
N LEU A 118 -2.74 7.56 -5.02
CA LEU A 118 -4.15 7.90 -4.90
C LEU A 118 -4.71 7.10 -3.72
N LEU A 119 -5.19 7.84 -2.74
CA LEU A 119 -5.72 7.29 -1.49
C LEU A 119 -7.22 7.53 -1.42
N ILE A 120 -7.99 6.49 -1.14
CA ILE A 120 -9.40 6.57 -0.77
C ILE A 120 -9.48 6.30 0.72
N GLU A 121 -9.99 7.24 1.49
CA GLU A 121 -10.11 7.14 2.95
C GLU A 121 -11.23 8.02 3.48
N HIS A 122 -11.75 7.65 4.63
CA HIS A 122 -12.72 8.42 5.39
C HIS A 122 -12.17 8.91 6.75
N ASP A 123 -10.96 8.47 7.14
CA ASP A 123 -10.24 9.02 8.29
C ASP A 123 -9.61 10.37 7.92
N MET A 124 -10.26 11.45 8.37
CA MET A 124 -9.80 12.81 8.08
C MET A 124 -8.41 13.11 8.65
N GLY A 125 -8.05 12.50 9.78
CA GLY A 125 -6.72 12.66 10.38
C GLY A 125 -5.61 12.12 9.46
N LEU A 126 -5.83 10.93 8.91
CA LEU A 126 -4.92 10.33 7.93
C LEU A 126 -4.87 11.17 6.65
N VAL A 127 -6.03 11.49 6.06
CA VAL A 127 -6.11 12.24 4.80
C VAL A 127 -5.40 13.59 4.92
N MET A 128 -5.73 14.38 5.93
CA MET A 128 -5.10 15.69 6.17
C MET A 128 -3.60 15.57 6.44
N GLY A 129 -3.18 14.44 7.00
CA GLY A 129 -1.77 14.22 7.36
C GLY A 129 -0.89 13.80 6.20
N VAL A 130 -1.40 13.12 5.17
CA VAL A 130 -0.56 12.53 4.09
C VAL A 130 -0.82 13.09 2.71
N CYS A 131 -2.02 13.65 2.43
CA CYS A 131 -2.39 14.11 1.11
C CYS A 131 -1.88 15.54 0.85
N GLU A 132 -1.47 15.82 -0.39
CA GLU A 132 -1.16 17.17 -0.86
C GLU A 132 -2.37 17.83 -1.52
N ARG A 133 -3.28 17.01 -2.06
CA ARG A 133 -4.53 17.43 -2.69
C ARG A 133 -5.63 16.45 -2.35
N ILE A 134 -6.80 16.99 -2.04
CA ILE A 134 -7.95 16.23 -1.57
C ILE A 134 -9.14 16.54 -2.46
N TYR A 135 -9.87 15.50 -2.85
CA TYR A 135 -11.15 15.55 -3.51
C TYR A 135 -12.20 14.97 -2.55
N VAL A 136 -13.16 15.79 -2.14
CA VAL A 136 -14.20 15.36 -1.20
C VAL A 136 -15.44 14.95 -1.98
N LEU A 137 -15.89 13.72 -1.74
CA LEU A 137 -17.09 13.17 -2.36
C LEU A 137 -18.19 12.99 -1.33
N GLU A 138 -19.41 13.35 -1.69
CA GLU A 138 -20.63 13.09 -0.93
C GLU A 138 -21.69 12.53 -1.87
N TYR A 139 -22.24 11.35 -1.56
CA TYR A 139 -23.20 10.64 -2.42
C TYR A 139 -22.77 10.54 -3.90
N GLY A 140 -21.47 10.29 -4.13
CA GLY A 140 -20.90 10.16 -5.49
C GLY A 140 -20.65 11.48 -6.22
N MET A 141 -20.94 12.63 -5.61
CA MET A 141 -20.67 13.95 -6.17
C MET A 141 -19.48 14.63 -5.49
N LYS A 142 -18.63 15.27 -6.29
CA LYS A 142 -17.54 16.08 -5.75
C LYS A 142 -18.11 17.36 -5.13
N ILE A 143 -17.93 17.52 -3.80
CA ILE A 143 -18.42 18.70 -3.07
C ILE A 143 -17.32 19.72 -2.79
N ALA A 144 -16.05 19.29 -2.74
CA ALA A 144 -14.91 20.17 -2.55
C ALA A 144 -13.64 19.58 -3.17
N GLU A 145 -12.65 20.43 -3.39
CA GLU A 145 -11.32 20.09 -3.86
C GLU A 145 -10.34 21.14 -3.39
N GLY A 146 -9.16 20.72 -2.89
CA GLY A 146 -8.13 21.65 -2.43
C GLY A 146 -6.98 20.97 -1.68
N THR A 147 -6.13 21.78 -1.10
CA THR A 147 -5.12 21.37 -0.14
C THR A 147 -5.76 20.98 1.20
N PRO A 148 -5.06 20.25 2.08
CA PRO A 148 -5.57 19.93 3.41
C PRO A 148 -6.06 21.17 4.19
N GLU A 149 -5.32 22.26 4.10
CA GLU A 149 -5.68 23.50 4.81
C GLU A 149 -6.95 24.15 4.26
N GLU A 150 -7.16 24.15 2.91
CA GLU A 150 -8.38 24.66 2.28
C GLU A 150 -9.59 23.77 2.64
N ILE A 151 -9.40 22.44 2.66
CA ILE A 151 -10.46 21.48 2.97
C ILE A 151 -10.89 21.59 4.43
N LYS A 152 -9.92 21.74 5.35
CA LYS A 152 -10.17 21.90 6.79
C LYS A 152 -11.09 23.07 7.12
N HIS A 153 -11.02 24.16 6.33
CA HIS A 153 -11.83 25.37 6.53
C HIS A 153 -13.05 25.46 5.61
N ASN A 154 -13.33 24.41 4.84
CA ASN A 154 -14.47 24.41 3.93
C ASN A 154 -15.75 24.06 4.69
N THR A 155 -16.68 25.02 4.82
CA THR A 155 -17.93 24.87 5.57
C THR A 155 -18.73 23.65 5.12
N ARG A 156 -18.82 23.39 3.80
CA ARG A 156 -19.57 22.25 3.28
C ARG A 156 -18.96 20.90 3.67
N VAL A 157 -17.62 20.83 3.76
CA VAL A 157 -16.93 19.63 4.22
C VAL A 157 -17.11 19.44 5.73
N ILE A 158 -17.06 20.55 6.49
CA ILE A 158 -17.30 20.52 7.94
C ILE A 158 -18.70 19.98 8.22
N GLU A 159 -19.73 20.48 7.54
CA GLU A 159 -21.11 20.01 7.68
C GLU A 159 -21.26 18.54 7.31
N ALA A 160 -20.60 18.07 6.25
CA ALA A 160 -20.73 16.70 5.75
C ALA A 160 -19.95 15.64 6.57
N TYR A 161 -18.77 15.99 7.11
CA TYR A 161 -17.83 15.03 7.66
C TYR A 161 -17.32 15.32 9.08
N LEU A 162 -17.21 16.58 9.46
CA LEU A 162 -16.58 16.96 10.73
C LEU A 162 -17.60 17.28 11.82
N GLY A 163 -18.88 17.46 11.45
CA GLY A 163 -19.95 17.78 12.40
C GLY A 163 -19.70 19.08 13.17
N GLU A 164 -20.58 19.39 14.12
CA GLU A 164 -20.49 20.60 14.96
C GLU A 164 -19.35 20.52 16.02
N GLU A 165 -18.63 19.40 16.17
CA GLU A 165 -17.61 19.20 17.21
C GLU A 165 -16.30 19.96 16.96
N VAL A 166 -16.09 20.54 15.77
CA VAL A 166 -14.84 21.25 15.41
C VAL A 166 -14.96 22.76 15.56
N ILE A 167 -16.08 23.29 16.04
CA ILE A 167 -16.33 24.73 16.20
C ILE A 167 -16.08 25.24 17.64
N ASN A 168 -15.42 24.45 18.50
CA ASN A 168 -15.06 24.90 19.85
C ASN A 168 -13.53 24.87 20.08
#